data_9434c30470ffe769f99135322f792911
#
_entry.id   9434c30470ffe769f99135322f792911
#
_cell.length_a   1.000
_cell.length_b   1.000
_cell.length_c   1.000
_cell.angle_alpha   90.00
_cell.angle_beta   90.00
_cell.angle_gamma   90.00
#
_symmetry.space_group_name_H-M   'P 1'
#
loop_
_entity.id
_entity.type
_entity.pdbx_description
1 polymer ?
#
loop_
_entity_poly.entity_id
_entity_poly.type
_entity_poly.pdbx_seq_one_letter_code
_entity_poly.pdbx_strand_id
1 'polypeptide(L)'
;YTQPHTIAWSQRVDAADAFILVSPEYNHSYSPALKNALDFLATEWKHKPVGLVSYGGVSGGTRGVAALDPVLATVGLVKTSHSVEIDYVSTQIVDGVFTPAEKHAALLSHQLDDLTELSRALATLR
;
A
#
# COMPACT_ATOMS: atom_id res chain seq x y z
N TYR A 1 15.20 15.26 10.55
CA TYR A 1 13.91 15.52 11.22
C TYR A 1 14.12 15.98 12.66
N THR A 2 13.24 16.84 13.14
CA THR A 2 13.34 17.41 14.50
C THR A 2 12.15 17.05 15.40
N GLN A 3 11.02 16.72 14.80
CA GLN A 3 9.80 16.36 15.52
C GLN A 3 9.83 14.89 15.97
N PRO A 4 9.54 14.58 17.25
CA PRO A 4 9.62 13.21 17.77
C PRO A 4 8.78 12.20 17.00
N HIS A 5 7.55 12.57 16.59
CA HIS A 5 6.68 11.68 15.82
C HIS A 5 7.24 11.40 14.42
N THR A 6 7.87 12.40 13.78
CA THR A 6 8.50 12.21 12.46
C THR A 6 9.73 11.31 12.56
N ILE A 7 10.53 11.49 13.60
CA ILE A 7 11.69 10.63 13.88
C ILE A 7 11.24 9.18 14.09
N ALA A 8 10.23 8.96 14.92
CA ALA A 8 9.69 7.63 15.17
C ALA A 8 9.10 6.99 13.90
N TRP A 9 8.41 7.77 13.06
CA TRP A 9 7.90 7.30 11.78
C TRP A 9 9.02 6.95 10.80
N SER A 10 10.02 7.81 10.67
CA SER A 10 11.22 7.57 9.86
C SER A 10 11.92 6.26 10.25
N GLN A 11 12.19 6.08 11.53
CA GLN A 11 12.83 4.85 12.03
C GLN A 11 12.03 3.59 11.71
N ARG A 12 10.71 3.65 11.82
CA ARG A 12 9.82 2.52 11.52
C ARG A 12 9.82 2.17 10.03
N VAL A 13 9.76 3.19 9.19
CA VAL A 13 9.79 3.00 7.73
C VAL A 13 11.17 2.54 7.26
N ASP A 14 12.23 3.11 7.82
CA ASP A 14 13.60 2.73 7.46
C ASP A 14 13.91 1.27 7.80
N ALA A 15 13.42 0.78 8.94
CA ALA A 15 13.60 -0.60 9.37
C ALA A 15 12.80 -1.64 8.56
N ALA A 16 11.80 -1.22 7.79
CA ALA A 16 10.98 -2.12 6.97
C ALA A 16 11.64 -2.43 5.64
N ASP A 17 11.54 -3.68 5.19
CA ASP A 17 12.05 -4.12 3.88
C ASP A 17 11.01 -4.02 2.76
N ALA A 18 9.73 -4.02 3.12
CA ALA A 18 8.59 -3.95 2.20
C ALA A 18 7.37 -3.36 2.90
N PHE A 19 6.38 -2.93 2.11
CA PHE A 19 5.14 -2.35 2.64
C PHE A 19 3.92 -2.95 1.97
N ILE A 20 2.83 -2.99 2.73
CA ILE A 20 1.47 -3.09 2.18
C ILE A 20 0.72 -1.83 2.60
N LEU A 21 0.27 -1.06 1.62
CA LEU A 21 -0.55 0.12 1.85
C LEU A 21 -2.02 -0.25 1.65
N VAL A 22 -2.82 -0.04 2.68
CA VAL A 22 -4.26 -0.28 2.65
C VAL A 22 -4.97 1.06 2.58
N SER A 23 -5.77 1.27 1.53
CA SER A 23 -6.43 2.56 1.30
C SER A 23 -7.86 2.41 0.79
N PRO A 24 -8.81 3.16 1.35
CA PRO A 24 -10.11 3.35 0.72
C PRO A 24 -9.98 4.26 -0.52
N GLU A 25 -11.01 4.26 -1.36
CA GLU A 25 -11.16 5.27 -2.39
C GLU A 25 -11.97 6.46 -1.86
N TYR A 26 -11.41 7.65 -1.97
CA TYR A 26 -12.05 8.92 -1.63
C TYR A 26 -12.22 9.77 -2.89
N ASN A 27 -13.44 9.83 -3.42
CA ASN A 27 -13.76 10.66 -4.59
C ASN A 27 -12.77 10.46 -5.76
N HIS A 28 -12.60 9.21 -6.19
CA HIS A 28 -11.70 8.80 -7.27
C HIS A 28 -10.20 8.94 -6.95
N SER A 29 -9.82 9.11 -5.69
CA SER A 29 -8.42 9.24 -5.28
C SER A 29 -8.12 8.44 -4.01
N TYR A 30 -6.91 8.53 -3.54
CA TYR A 30 -6.43 7.91 -2.29
C TYR A 30 -6.81 8.76 -1.06
N SER A 31 -6.65 8.18 0.13
CA SER A 31 -6.94 8.91 1.36
C SER A 31 -5.90 9.99 1.63
N PRO A 32 -6.30 11.17 2.12
CA PRO A 32 -5.35 12.22 2.49
C PRO A 32 -4.42 11.81 3.62
N ALA A 33 -4.86 10.94 4.53
CA ALA A 33 -4.02 10.42 5.60
C ALA A 33 -2.85 9.58 5.06
N LEU A 34 -3.09 8.75 4.05
CA LEU A 34 -2.04 7.98 3.38
C LEU A 34 -1.04 8.91 2.68
N LYS A 35 -1.54 9.90 1.93
CA LYS A 35 -0.68 10.88 1.26
C LYS A 35 0.20 11.61 2.27
N ASN A 36 -0.37 12.05 3.37
CA ASN A 36 0.36 12.72 4.45
C ASN A 36 1.45 11.82 5.05
N ALA A 37 1.15 10.55 5.28
CA ALA A 37 2.12 9.59 5.81
C ALA A 37 3.32 9.37 4.87
N LEU A 38 3.08 9.35 3.56
CA LEU A 38 4.13 9.26 2.55
C LEU A 38 4.98 10.54 2.49
N ASP A 39 4.33 11.71 2.49
CA ASP A 39 4.99 13.00 2.31
C ASP A 39 5.83 13.45 3.52
N PHE A 40 5.59 12.88 4.71
CA PHE A 40 6.39 13.20 5.89
C PHE A 40 7.84 12.73 5.79
N LEU A 41 8.13 11.76 4.89
CA LEU A 41 9.46 11.18 4.71
C LEU A 41 9.93 11.36 3.26
N ALA A 42 11.22 11.17 3.03
CA ALA A 42 11.81 11.36 1.71
C ALA A 42 12.61 10.13 1.24
N THR A 43 13.73 9.84 1.88
CA THR A 43 14.69 8.82 1.42
C THR A 43 14.37 7.41 1.92
N GLU A 44 13.61 7.29 2.98
CA GLU A 44 13.30 6.04 3.67
C GLU A 44 12.50 5.07 2.81
N TRP A 45 11.75 5.58 1.84
CA TRP A 45 10.93 4.80 0.89
C TRP A 45 11.75 4.18 -0.24
N LYS A 46 12.88 4.77 -0.56
CA LYS A 46 13.61 4.49 -1.79
C LYS A 46 14.05 3.03 -1.91
N HIS A 47 13.80 2.44 -3.08
CA HIS A 47 14.16 1.07 -3.42
C HIS A 47 13.54 0.01 -2.51
N LYS A 48 12.34 0.27 -1.99
CA LYS A 48 11.56 -0.72 -1.25
C LYS A 48 10.31 -1.10 -2.03
N PRO A 49 9.92 -2.37 -2.02
CA PRO A 49 8.70 -2.80 -2.72
C PRO A 49 7.46 -2.46 -1.90
N VAL A 50 6.36 -2.22 -2.61
CA VAL A 50 5.07 -1.91 -2.02
C VAL A 50 3.94 -2.67 -2.72
N GLY A 51 3.13 -3.36 -1.95
CA GLY A 51 1.85 -3.92 -2.35
C GLY A 51 0.70 -2.98 -2.00
N LEU A 52 -0.36 -3.01 -2.79
CA LEU A 52 -1.55 -2.20 -2.57
C LEU A 52 -2.76 -3.09 -2.29
N VAL A 53 -3.48 -2.74 -1.25
CA VAL A 53 -4.81 -3.29 -0.94
C VAL A 53 -5.77 -2.12 -0.88
N SER A 54 -6.74 -2.10 -1.77
CA SER A 54 -7.73 -1.03 -1.82
C SER A 54 -9.14 -1.58 -1.64
N TYR A 55 -10.03 -0.72 -1.21
CA TYR A 55 -11.43 -1.08 -1.04
C TYR A 55 -12.34 0.12 -1.32
N GLY A 56 -13.59 -0.17 -1.67
CA GLY A 56 -14.56 0.86 -1.98
C GLY A 56 -15.89 0.30 -2.42
N GLY A 57 -16.60 1.06 -3.25
CA GLY A 57 -17.81 0.63 -3.93
C GLY A 57 -17.48 -0.14 -5.22
N VAL A 58 -18.08 0.29 -6.33
CA VAL A 58 -17.99 -0.39 -7.63
C VAL A 58 -16.55 -0.55 -8.15
N SER A 59 -15.67 0.39 -7.87
CA SER A 59 -14.29 0.35 -8.37
C SER A 59 -13.34 -0.49 -7.50
N GLY A 60 -13.73 -0.87 -6.29
CA GLY A 60 -12.83 -1.54 -5.37
C GLY A 60 -11.60 -0.71 -4.95
N GLY A 61 -11.63 0.58 -5.20
CA GLY A 61 -10.50 1.49 -4.94
C GLY A 61 -9.49 1.63 -6.08
N THR A 62 -9.76 1.05 -7.25
CA THR A 62 -8.84 1.06 -8.40
C THR A 62 -8.45 2.47 -8.86
N ARG A 63 -9.39 3.42 -8.79
CA ARG A 63 -9.13 4.82 -9.16
C ARG A 63 -8.19 5.50 -8.15
N GLY A 64 -8.32 5.18 -6.87
CA GLY A 64 -7.40 5.64 -5.84
C GLY A 64 -6.00 5.05 -6.01
N VAL A 65 -5.89 3.77 -6.35
CA VAL A 65 -4.63 3.11 -6.67
C VAL A 65 -3.96 3.76 -7.88
N ALA A 66 -4.72 3.99 -8.96
CA ALA A 66 -4.19 4.64 -10.16
C ALA A 66 -3.68 6.06 -9.88
N ALA A 67 -4.40 6.82 -9.06
CA ALA A 67 -3.97 8.16 -8.65
C ALA A 67 -2.71 8.14 -7.77
N LEU A 68 -2.47 7.05 -7.03
CA LEU A 68 -1.31 6.91 -6.15
C LEU A 68 -0.02 6.55 -6.92
N ASP A 69 -0.12 5.93 -8.09
CA ASP A 69 1.04 5.45 -8.87
C ASP A 69 2.15 6.52 -9.05
N PRO A 70 1.88 7.77 -9.47
CA PRO A 70 2.92 8.76 -9.61
C PRO A 70 3.54 9.19 -8.27
N VAL A 71 2.79 9.12 -7.17
CA VAL A 71 3.31 9.41 -5.83
C VAL A 71 4.32 8.35 -5.42
N LEU A 72 3.97 7.08 -5.57
CA LEU A 72 4.86 5.96 -5.26
C LEU A 72 6.16 6.01 -6.08
N ALA A 73 6.04 6.27 -7.36
CA ALA A 73 7.19 6.43 -8.25
C ALA A 73 8.12 7.57 -7.81
N THR A 74 7.54 8.71 -7.41
CA THR A 74 8.30 9.89 -6.99
C THR A 74 9.10 9.65 -5.70
N VAL A 75 8.54 8.92 -4.73
CA VAL A 75 9.25 8.58 -3.50
C VAL A 75 10.18 7.38 -3.65
N GLY A 76 10.20 6.74 -4.82
CA GLY A 76 11.10 5.62 -5.13
C GLY A 76 10.63 4.26 -4.63
N LEU A 77 9.36 4.12 -4.30
CA LEU A 77 8.73 2.82 -4.03
C LEU A 77 8.51 2.05 -5.33
N VAL A 78 8.68 0.74 -5.28
CA VAL A 78 8.48 -0.18 -6.42
C VAL A 78 7.21 -1.00 -6.19
N LYS A 79 6.18 -0.69 -6.96
CA LYS A 79 4.88 -1.38 -6.82
C LYS A 79 4.95 -2.82 -7.34
N THR A 80 4.32 -3.75 -6.60
CA THR A 80 4.11 -5.12 -7.07
C THR A 80 3.18 -5.17 -8.27
N SER A 81 3.27 -6.23 -9.08
CA SER A 81 2.37 -6.45 -10.22
C SER A 81 0.95 -6.83 -9.79
N HIS A 82 0.81 -7.53 -8.66
CA HIS A 82 -0.48 -7.89 -8.08
C HIS A 82 -0.95 -6.83 -7.08
N SER A 83 -2.23 -6.46 -7.19
CA SER A 83 -2.95 -5.61 -6.22
C SER A 83 -4.20 -6.35 -5.75
N VAL A 84 -4.62 -6.08 -4.52
CA VAL A 84 -5.88 -6.58 -3.98
C VAL A 84 -6.88 -5.43 -4.00
N GLU A 85 -7.95 -5.56 -4.78
CA GLU A 85 -8.96 -4.53 -4.97
C GLU A 85 -10.31 -5.10 -4.57
N ILE A 86 -10.89 -4.57 -3.49
CA ILE A 86 -12.08 -5.11 -2.84
C ILE A 86 -13.28 -4.24 -3.20
N ASP A 87 -14.00 -4.68 -4.24
CA ASP A 87 -15.22 -4.04 -4.67
C ASP A 87 -16.38 -4.33 -3.71
N TYR A 88 -17.32 -3.39 -3.62
CA TYR A 88 -18.50 -3.48 -2.75
C TYR A 88 -18.18 -4.03 -1.36
N VAL A 89 -17.15 -3.51 -0.73
CA VAL A 89 -16.61 -4.01 0.55
C VAL A 89 -17.67 -4.16 1.65
N SER A 90 -18.69 -3.30 1.66
CA SER A 90 -19.80 -3.38 2.61
C SER A 90 -20.57 -4.70 2.53
N THR A 91 -20.64 -5.33 1.36
CA THR A 91 -21.31 -6.62 1.17
C THR A 91 -20.50 -7.80 1.71
N GLN A 92 -19.23 -7.58 2.01
CA GLN A 92 -18.32 -8.59 2.55
C GLN A 92 -18.16 -8.48 4.07
N ILE A 93 -18.97 -7.63 4.71
CA ILE A 93 -19.05 -7.53 6.17
C ILE A 93 -20.29 -8.30 6.62
N VAL A 94 -20.07 -9.42 7.30
CA VAL A 94 -21.13 -10.29 7.83
C VAL A 94 -21.09 -10.24 9.34
N ASP A 95 -22.19 -9.87 9.97
CA ASP A 95 -22.30 -9.71 11.44
C ASP A 95 -21.16 -8.87 12.04
N GLY A 96 -20.79 -7.78 11.34
CA GLY A 96 -19.71 -6.88 11.77
C GLY A 96 -18.30 -7.40 11.53
N VAL A 97 -18.14 -8.54 10.89
CA VAL A 97 -16.84 -9.16 10.60
C VAL A 97 -16.57 -9.12 9.09
N PHE A 98 -15.41 -8.63 8.71
CA PHE A 98 -14.96 -8.67 7.32
C PHE A 98 -14.68 -10.13 6.90
N THR A 99 -15.42 -10.60 5.90
CA THR A 99 -15.31 -11.94 5.35
C THR A 99 -14.95 -11.83 3.87
N PRO A 100 -13.67 -11.82 3.52
CA PRO A 100 -13.22 -11.58 2.15
C PRO A 100 -13.62 -12.74 1.23
N ALA A 101 -13.88 -12.42 -0.04
CA ALA A 101 -14.02 -13.43 -1.08
C ALA A 101 -12.70 -14.19 -1.28
N GLU A 102 -12.78 -15.47 -1.65
CA GLU A 102 -11.60 -16.33 -1.86
C GLU A 102 -10.59 -15.74 -2.87
N LYS A 103 -11.08 -15.08 -3.93
CA LYS A 103 -10.25 -14.40 -4.92
C LYS A 103 -9.29 -13.37 -4.30
N HIS A 104 -9.71 -12.68 -3.23
CA HIS A 104 -8.87 -11.67 -2.56
C HIS A 104 -7.73 -12.33 -1.77
N ALA A 105 -7.99 -13.44 -1.12
CA ALA A 105 -6.95 -14.20 -0.42
C ALA A 105 -5.91 -14.75 -1.40
N ALA A 106 -6.33 -15.25 -2.56
CA ALA A 106 -5.42 -15.73 -3.60
C ALA A 106 -4.54 -14.60 -4.16
N LEU A 107 -5.14 -13.43 -4.46
CA LEU A 107 -4.39 -12.25 -4.92
C LEU A 107 -3.40 -11.74 -3.87
N LEU A 108 -3.79 -11.74 -2.60
CA LEU A 108 -2.88 -11.37 -1.52
C LEU A 108 -1.69 -12.32 -1.42
N SER A 109 -1.92 -13.63 -1.59
CA SER A 109 -0.83 -14.62 -1.60
C SER A 109 0.18 -14.32 -2.71
N HIS A 110 -0.29 -14.05 -3.93
CA HIS A 110 0.58 -13.65 -5.04
C HIS A 110 1.32 -12.32 -4.76
N GLN A 111 0.63 -11.34 -4.17
CA GLN A 111 1.24 -10.07 -3.81
C GLN A 111 2.36 -10.26 -2.76
N LEU A 112 2.16 -11.15 -1.78
CA LEU A 112 3.19 -11.45 -0.77
C LEU A 112 4.41 -12.13 -1.39
N ASP A 113 4.21 -13.00 -2.38
CA ASP A 113 5.31 -13.60 -3.14
C ASP A 113 6.09 -12.54 -3.92
N ASP A 114 5.39 -11.65 -4.64
CA ASP A 114 6.00 -10.52 -5.35
C ASP A 114 6.81 -9.63 -4.39
N LEU A 115 6.24 -9.28 -3.23
CA LEU A 115 6.93 -8.46 -2.23
C LEU A 115 8.21 -9.12 -1.72
N THR A 116 8.18 -10.42 -1.48
CA THR A 116 9.32 -11.19 -1.01
C THR A 116 10.44 -11.21 -2.06
N GLU A 117 10.09 -11.48 -3.30
CA GLU A 117 11.04 -11.52 -4.42
C GLU A 117 11.68 -10.15 -4.68
N LEU A 118 10.84 -9.11 -4.79
CA LEU A 118 11.30 -7.74 -5.00
C LEU A 118 12.14 -7.22 -3.83
N SER A 119 11.78 -7.56 -2.60
CA SER A 119 12.55 -7.16 -1.42
C SER A 119 13.99 -7.69 -1.48
N ARG A 120 14.16 -8.94 -1.86
CA ARG A 120 15.50 -9.54 -2.04
C ARG A 120 16.29 -8.87 -3.16
N ALA A 121 15.66 -8.64 -4.30
CA ALA A 121 16.31 -8.03 -5.46
C ALA A 121 16.71 -6.57 -5.19
N LEU A 122 15.80 -5.78 -4.61
CA LEU A 122 16.01 -4.36 -4.34
C LEU A 122 16.93 -4.09 -3.15
N ALA A 123 17.13 -5.06 -2.26
CA ALA A 123 18.06 -4.92 -1.13
C ALA A 123 19.49 -4.59 -1.58
N THR A 124 19.87 -4.99 -2.79
CA THR A 124 21.19 -4.68 -3.37
C THR A 124 21.38 -3.20 -3.72
N LEU A 125 20.30 -2.42 -3.73
CA LEU A 125 20.30 -0.98 -4.05
C LEU A 125 20.22 -0.08 -2.82
N ARG A 126 20.13 -0.65 -1.63
CA ARG A 126 19.98 0.06 -0.35
C ARG A 126 21.26 0.04 0.48
#